data_8c3f3c02bdc168da0c25631648032e21
#
_entry.id   8c3f3c02bdc168da0c25631648032e21
#
_cell.length_a   1.000
_cell.length_b   1.000
_cell.length_c   1.000
_cell.angle_alpha   90.00
_cell.angle_beta   90.00
_cell.angle_gamma   90.00
#
_symmetry.space_group_name_H-M   'P 1'
#
loop_
_entity.id
_entity.type
_entity.pdbx_description
1 polymer ?
#
loop_
_entity_poly.entity_id
_entity_poly.type
_entity_poly.pdbx_seq_one_letter_code
_entity_poly.pdbx_strand_id
1 'polypeptide(L)'
;MKIYIAGSIAGDPEYKKKFDNAAILLESEGETVLNPAELPEGMEPADYMRICISMLDSADAIYMLRDWKHSSGATLEHAYAAYIGKTIFYEEVDHG
;
A
#
# COMPACT_ATOMS: atom_id res chain seq x y z
N MET A 1 -8.42 -8.81 9.44
CA MET A 1 -6.97 -9.07 9.21
C MET A 1 -6.22 -7.75 9.13
N LYS A 2 -4.90 -7.81 9.23
CA LYS A 2 -4.06 -6.63 9.06
C LYS A 2 -3.72 -6.49 7.58
N ILE A 3 -3.99 -5.32 7.00
CA ILE A 3 -3.81 -5.08 5.56
C ILE A 3 -2.89 -3.88 5.35
N TYR A 4 -1.83 -4.09 4.57
CA TYR A 4 -0.91 -3.04 4.15
C TYR A 4 -1.35 -2.50 2.79
N ILE A 5 -1.40 -1.17 2.65
CA ILE A 5 -1.80 -0.53 1.39
C ILE A 5 -0.56 -0.18 0.57
N ALA A 6 -0.56 -0.51 -0.71
CA ALA A 6 0.53 -0.17 -1.63
C ALA A 6 0.00 0.55 -2.86
N GLY A 7 0.72 1.57 -3.29
CA GLY A 7 0.37 2.36 -4.46
C GLY A 7 1.41 3.43 -4.73
N SER A 8 1.14 4.29 -5.71
CA SER A 8 2.06 5.34 -6.10
C SER A 8 2.03 6.50 -5.09
N ILE A 9 3.20 6.87 -4.59
CA ILE A 9 3.37 7.99 -3.65
C ILE A 9 4.20 9.10 -4.30
N ALA A 10 5.40 8.77 -4.77
CA ALA A 10 6.30 9.75 -5.37
C ALA A 10 5.69 10.35 -6.63
N GLY A 11 5.70 11.67 -6.73
CA GLY A 11 5.19 12.38 -7.89
C GLY A 11 3.67 12.51 -7.96
N ASP A 12 2.94 12.00 -6.97
CA ASP A 12 1.49 12.12 -6.92
C ASP A 12 1.09 13.07 -5.78
N PRO A 13 0.63 14.31 -6.07
CA PRO A 13 0.24 15.25 -5.03
C PRO A 13 -0.99 14.81 -4.25
N GLU A 14 -1.78 13.87 -4.77
CA GLU A 14 -3.01 13.39 -4.15
C GLU A 14 -2.82 12.04 -3.44
N TYR A 15 -1.57 11.62 -3.21
CA TYR A 15 -1.33 10.28 -2.67
C TYR A 15 -1.97 10.08 -1.29
N LYS A 16 -1.93 11.07 -0.41
CA LYS A 16 -2.52 10.95 0.93
C LYS A 16 -4.01 10.68 0.85
N LYS A 17 -4.70 11.39 -0.04
CA LYS A 17 -6.15 11.27 -0.20
C LYS A 17 -6.54 9.87 -0.67
N LYS A 18 -5.87 9.34 -1.69
CA LYS A 18 -6.23 8.02 -2.21
C LYS A 18 -5.88 6.89 -1.23
N PHE A 19 -4.77 7.01 -0.49
CA PHE A 19 -4.43 6.05 0.56
C PHE A 19 -5.43 6.12 1.71
N ASP A 20 -5.81 7.32 2.14
CA ASP A 20 -6.78 7.51 3.21
C ASP A 20 -8.16 6.99 2.82
N ASN A 21 -8.59 7.21 1.57
CA ASN A 21 -9.85 6.67 1.09
C ASN A 21 -9.87 5.14 1.14
N ALA A 22 -8.77 4.50 0.73
CA ALA A 22 -8.65 3.04 0.82
C ALA A 22 -8.65 2.57 2.27
N ALA A 23 -7.95 3.28 3.15
CA ALA A 23 -7.90 2.95 4.57
C ALA A 23 -9.30 3.01 5.19
N ILE A 24 -10.06 4.07 4.91
CA ILE A 24 -11.42 4.24 5.41
C ILE A 24 -12.32 3.09 4.94
N LEU A 25 -12.22 2.72 3.66
CA LEU A 25 -12.98 1.61 3.10
C LEU A 25 -12.68 0.31 3.84
N LEU A 26 -11.41 -0.03 3.97
CA LEU A 26 -10.98 -1.28 4.62
C LEU A 26 -11.36 -1.30 6.11
N GLU A 27 -11.17 -0.18 6.80
CA GLU A 27 -11.54 -0.07 8.21
C GLU A 27 -13.05 -0.21 8.40
N SER A 28 -13.86 0.30 7.45
CA SER A 28 -15.31 0.14 7.49
C SER A 28 -15.73 -1.33 7.36
N GLU A 29 -14.87 -2.17 6.79
CA GLU A 29 -15.09 -3.61 6.65
C GLU A 29 -14.53 -4.39 7.85
N GLY A 30 -14.04 -3.69 8.87
CA GLY A 30 -13.52 -4.31 10.09
C GLY A 30 -12.04 -4.67 10.04
N GLU A 31 -11.30 -4.21 9.03
CA GLU A 31 -9.90 -4.54 8.88
C GLU A 31 -9.00 -3.57 9.65
N THR A 32 -7.83 -4.04 10.06
CA THR A 32 -6.77 -3.19 10.63
C THR A 32 -5.84 -2.77 9.50
N VAL A 33 -5.64 -1.47 9.32
CA VAL A 33 -4.91 -0.95 8.17
C VAL A 33 -3.54 -0.43 8.57
N LEU A 34 -2.51 -0.85 7.82
CA LEU A 34 -1.16 -0.29 7.89
C LEU A 34 -0.99 0.63 6.69
N ASN A 35 -1.05 1.93 6.94
CA ASN A 35 -1.09 2.95 5.88
C ASN A 35 0.24 3.70 5.79
N PRO A 36 1.05 3.44 4.73
CA PRO A 36 2.35 4.10 4.59
C PRO A 36 2.25 5.61 4.31
N ALA A 37 1.07 6.10 3.93
CA ALA A 37 0.88 7.53 3.73
C ALA A 37 0.93 8.33 5.05
N GLU A 38 0.88 7.65 6.20
CA GLU A 38 1.04 8.27 7.51
C GLU A 38 2.50 8.48 7.91
N LEU A 39 3.45 7.93 7.14
CA LEU A 39 4.87 8.12 7.41
C LEU A 39 5.27 9.57 7.11
N PRO A 40 6.27 10.11 7.84
CA PRO A 40 6.72 11.47 7.61
C PRO A 40 7.31 11.64 6.22
N GLU A 41 7.15 12.84 5.66
CA GLU A 41 7.77 13.21 4.40
C GLU A 41 9.26 13.53 4.62
N GLY A 42 10.04 13.53 3.54
CA GLY A 42 11.43 13.99 3.57
C GLY A 42 12.48 12.93 3.86
N MET A 43 12.10 11.67 3.90
CA MET A 43 13.07 10.58 4.01
C MET A 43 13.54 10.10 2.64
N GLU A 44 14.69 9.45 2.61
CA GLU A 44 15.21 8.84 1.37
C GLU A 44 14.35 7.64 0.94
N PRO A 45 14.27 7.35 -0.37
CA PRO A 45 13.50 6.21 -0.85
C PRO A 45 13.86 4.88 -0.18
N ALA A 46 15.14 4.66 0.12
CA ALA A 46 15.59 3.44 0.79
C ALA A 46 15.02 3.33 2.21
N ASP A 47 14.89 4.45 2.92
CA ASP A 47 14.32 4.48 4.27
C ASP A 47 12.83 4.12 4.23
N TYR A 48 12.10 4.70 3.29
CA TYR A 48 10.69 4.35 3.09
C TYR A 48 10.52 2.86 2.80
N MET A 49 11.39 2.31 1.93
CA MET A 49 11.29 0.90 1.56
C MET A 49 11.53 -0.01 2.77
N ARG A 50 12.52 0.29 3.61
CA ARG A 50 12.79 -0.51 4.82
C ARG A 50 11.59 -0.54 5.76
N ILE A 51 10.98 0.62 5.97
CA ILE A 51 9.83 0.74 6.86
C ILE A 51 8.61 0.05 6.24
N CYS A 52 8.36 0.29 4.96
CA CYS A 52 7.21 -0.27 4.25
C CYS A 52 7.28 -1.79 4.16
N ILE A 53 8.45 -2.35 3.92
CA ILE A 53 8.64 -3.81 3.91
C ILE A 53 8.34 -4.39 5.30
N SER A 54 8.75 -3.68 6.36
CA SER A 54 8.46 -4.12 7.74
C SER A 54 6.95 -4.07 8.03
N MET A 55 6.26 -3.04 7.54
CA MET A 55 4.81 -2.93 7.65
C MET A 55 4.13 -4.08 6.90
N LEU A 56 4.58 -4.35 5.68
CA LEU A 56 4.07 -5.45 4.86
C LEU A 56 4.29 -6.80 5.54
N ASP A 57 5.49 -7.03 6.08
CA ASP A 57 5.79 -8.26 6.82
C ASP A 57 4.85 -8.47 8.00
N SER A 58 4.45 -7.37 8.66
CA SER A 58 3.55 -7.41 9.81
C SER A 58 2.08 -7.63 9.41
N ALA A 59 1.77 -7.44 8.13
CA ALA A 59 0.40 -7.58 7.62
C ALA A 59 0.07 -9.02 7.23
N ASP A 60 -1.21 -9.31 7.15
CA ASP A 60 -1.71 -10.59 6.62
C ASP A 60 -1.90 -10.51 5.11
N ALA A 61 -2.15 -9.30 4.60
CA ALA A 61 -2.47 -9.08 3.19
C ALA A 61 -1.93 -7.74 2.73
N ILE A 62 -1.81 -7.60 1.41
CA ILE A 62 -1.48 -6.34 0.74
C ILE A 62 -2.67 -5.94 -0.14
N TYR A 63 -3.02 -4.66 -0.09
CA TYR A 63 -4.08 -4.07 -0.92
C TYR A 63 -3.44 -3.13 -1.93
N MET A 64 -3.50 -3.51 -3.21
CA MET A 64 -2.87 -2.78 -4.29
C MET A 64 -3.80 -1.71 -4.83
N LEU A 65 -3.43 -0.44 -4.72
CA LEU A 65 -4.17 0.65 -5.35
C LEU A 65 -4.04 0.52 -6.87
N ARG A 66 -5.02 1.04 -7.62
CA ARG A 66 -5.10 0.85 -9.08
C ARG A 66 -3.88 1.34 -9.85
N ASP A 67 -3.14 2.29 -9.29
CA ASP A 67 -1.97 2.88 -9.95
C ASP A 67 -0.65 2.17 -9.59
N TRP A 68 -0.70 1.05 -8.89
CA TRP A 68 0.49 0.42 -8.33
C TRP A 68 1.58 0.09 -9.37
N LYS A 69 1.18 -0.21 -10.61
CA LYS A 69 2.14 -0.55 -11.67
C LYS A 69 2.98 0.64 -12.12
N HIS A 70 2.55 1.87 -11.80
CA HIS A 70 3.29 3.09 -12.10
C HIS A 70 4.29 3.46 -11.01
N SER A 71 4.37 2.67 -9.95
CA SER A 71 5.27 2.89 -8.82
C SER A 71 6.27 1.75 -8.72
N SER A 72 7.56 2.06 -8.81
CA SER A 72 8.61 1.06 -8.65
C SER A 72 8.59 0.45 -7.25
N GLY A 73 8.30 1.27 -6.23
CA GLY A 73 8.19 0.79 -4.85
C GLY A 73 7.02 -0.17 -4.66
N ALA A 74 5.84 0.19 -5.16
CA ALA A 74 4.66 -0.66 -5.05
C ALA A 74 4.83 -1.95 -5.85
N THR A 75 5.48 -1.88 -7.01
CA THR A 75 5.80 -3.06 -7.83
C THR A 75 6.71 -4.02 -7.08
N LEU A 76 7.73 -3.50 -6.40
CA LEU A 76 8.62 -4.31 -5.57
C LEU A 76 7.87 -4.95 -4.41
N GLU A 77 7.03 -4.19 -3.74
CA GLU A 77 6.22 -4.70 -2.62
C GLU A 77 5.25 -5.79 -3.06
N HIS A 78 4.66 -5.63 -4.25
CA HIS A 78 3.78 -6.64 -4.83
C HIS A 78 4.54 -7.95 -5.07
N ALA A 79 5.72 -7.86 -5.68
CA ALA A 79 6.56 -9.04 -5.95
C ALA A 79 6.98 -9.73 -4.65
N TYR A 80 7.37 -8.93 -3.65
CA TYR A 80 7.78 -9.45 -2.35
C TYR A 80 6.60 -10.17 -1.66
N ALA A 81 5.43 -9.53 -1.64
CA ALA A 81 4.24 -10.11 -1.04
C ALA A 81 3.86 -11.45 -1.70
N ALA A 82 3.94 -11.51 -3.03
CA ALA A 82 3.67 -12.73 -3.77
C ALA A 82 4.68 -13.81 -3.42
N TYR A 83 5.96 -13.45 -3.34
CA TYR A 83 7.03 -14.41 -3.04
C TYR A 83 6.87 -15.03 -1.66
N ILE A 84 6.52 -14.24 -0.64
CA ILE A 84 6.38 -14.73 0.74
C ILE A 84 4.97 -15.26 1.05
N GLY A 85 4.08 -15.30 0.07
CA GLY A 85 2.76 -15.94 0.23
C GLY A 85 1.71 -15.10 0.93
N LYS A 86 1.84 -13.77 0.93
CA LYS A 86 0.79 -12.90 1.47
C LYS A 86 -0.42 -12.90 0.55
N THR A 87 -1.59 -12.75 1.12
CA THR A 87 -2.82 -12.56 0.34
C THR A 87 -2.76 -11.22 -0.38
N ILE A 88 -3.11 -11.18 -1.65
CA ILE A 88 -3.07 -9.96 -2.45
C ILE A 88 -4.49 -9.59 -2.87
N PHE A 89 -4.89 -8.37 -2.49
CA PHE A 89 -6.15 -7.78 -2.96
C PHE A 89 -5.81 -6.62 -3.90
N TYR A 90 -6.70 -6.37 -4.86
CA TYR A 90 -6.54 -5.27 -5.81
C TYR A 90 -7.73 -4.34 -5.70
N GLU A 91 -7.46 -3.04 -5.72
CA GLU A 91 -8.51 -2.04 -5.79
C GLU A 91 -9.28 -2.23 -7.09
N GLU A 92 -10.62 -2.23 -7.00
CA GLU A 92 -11.46 -2.42 -8.18
C GLU A 92 -11.28 -1.28 -9.17
N VAL A 93 -11.12 -1.65 -10.45
CA VAL A 93 -11.07 -0.69 -11.54
C VAL A 93 -12.49 -0.55 -12.08
N ASP A 94 -12.97 0.69 -12.12
CA ASP A 94 -14.30 0.98 -12.64
C ASP A 94 -14.26 0.85 -14.15
N HIS A 95 -15.06 -0.08 -14.69
CA HIS A 95 -15.17 -0.33 -16.12
C HIS A 95 -16.43 0.33 -16.71
N GLY A 96 -16.86 1.41 -16.07
CA GLY A 96 -18.05 2.13 -16.48
C GLY A 96 -17.92 2.95 -17.74
#